data_a873e3e72093b6c23ec1f4754fd3fb37
#
_entry.id   a873e3e72093b6c23ec1f4754fd3fb37
#
_cell.length_a   1.000
_cell.length_b   1.000
_cell.length_c   1.000
_cell.angle_alpha   90.00
_cell.angle_beta   90.00
_cell.angle_gamma   90.00
#
_symmetry.space_group_name_H-M   'P 1'
#
loop_
_entity.id
_entity.type
_entity.pdbx_description
1 polymer ?
#
loop_
_entity_poly.entity_id
_entity_poly.type
_entity_poly.pdbx_seq_one_letter_code
_entity_poly.pdbx_strand_id
1 'polypeptide(L)'
;MKEYTVVVTGATRGIGGAVARTFAAEGAHVVCCGRDADALAELATDLDGLEGDVTTHRADVRDEFDVEFLMETAARITGDIDLVVANAGVYHGDPGHTPLAEESYAAFDDHLRTNARGVFTTVVEALPYLAPEARILVPSGSVAREFKPGYGTYAISKSTAEALVHGFAAELDHPIGIVDPGVVETDLTGTGRDPADVAPMFRWVALECPPEDLNGQVVDLTVWKQATR
;
A
#
# COMPACT_ATOMS: atom_id res chain seq x y z
N MET A 1 14.54 -10.55 -9.99
CA MET A 1 13.80 -9.35 -10.48
C MET A 1 14.70 -8.12 -10.68
N LYS A 2 15.92 -8.26 -11.23
CA LYS A 2 16.93 -7.17 -11.24
C LYS A 2 16.55 -5.87 -11.99
N GLU A 3 15.52 -5.91 -12.82
CA GLU A 3 15.02 -4.73 -13.55
C GLU A 3 13.56 -4.39 -13.15
N TYR A 4 13.11 -4.85 -12.00
CA TYR A 4 11.75 -4.64 -11.52
C TYR A 4 11.75 -3.61 -10.39
N THR A 5 11.09 -2.48 -10.61
CA THR A 5 11.02 -1.37 -9.66
C THR A 5 9.69 -1.39 -8.91
N VAL A 6 9.78 -1.40 -7.60
CA VAL A 6 8.63 -1.40 -6.69
C VAL A 6 8.64 -0.15 -5.83
N VAL A 7 7.57 0.61 -5.83
CA VAL A 7 7.36 1.72 -4.89
C VAL A 7 6.39 1.29 -3.80
N VAL A 8 6.79 1.43 -2.53
CA VAL A 8 5.95 1.10 -1.37
C VAL A 8 5.82 2.31 -0.45
N THR A 9 4.61 2.85 -0.32
CA THR A 9 4.36 3.93 0.65
C THR A 9 4.03 3.37 2.04
N GLY A 10 4.47 4.04 3.11
CA GLY A 10 4.28 3.56 4.48
C GLY A 10 5.02 2.25 4.75
N ALA A 11 6.26 2.14 4.27
CA ALA A 11 7.04 0.90 4.29
C ALA A 11 7.81 0.65 5.59
N THR A 12 7.84 1.58 6.54
CA THR A 12 8.67 1.47 7.75
C THR A 12 8.27 0.33 8.69
N ARG A 13 7.06 -0.23 8.54
CA ARG A 13 6.53 -1.30 9.41
C ARG A 13 5.33 -2.02 8.79
N GLY A 14 4.86 -3.04 9.47
CA GLY A 14 3.62 -3.75 9.13
C GLY A 14 3.65 -4.32 7.72
N ILE A 15 2.51 -4.23 7.02
CA ILE A 15 2.36 -4.78 5.67
C ILE A 15 3.38 -4.18 4.69
N GLY A 16 3.56 -2.85 4.71
CA GLY A 16 4.49 -2.17 3.80
C GLY A 16 5.94 -2.65 3.96
N GLY A 17 6.42 -2.81 5.20
CA GLY A 17 7.76 -3.34 5.47
C GLY A 17 7.93 -4.80 5.03
N ALA A 18 6.91 -5.64 5.27
CA ALA A 18 6.93 -7.04 4.84
C ALA A 18 6.91 -7.18 3.30
N VAL A 19 6.12 -6.36 2.62
CA VAL A 19 6.09 -6.30 1.15
C VAL A 19 7.44 -5.84 0.60
N ALA A 20 8.01 -4.76 1.15
CA ALA A 20 9.34 -4.27 0.75
C ALA A 20 10.40 -5.37 0.87
N ARG A 21 10.44 -6.07 2.01
CA ARG A 21 11.35 -7.20 2.24
C ARG A 21 11.15 -8.33 1.22
N THR A 22 9.91 -8.68 0.92
CA THR A 22 9.59 -9.77 -0.01
C THR A 22 10.13 -9.48 -1.40
N PHE A 23 9.91 -8.28 -1.93
CA PHE A 23 10.39 -7.91 -3.26
C PHE A 23 11.92 -7.71 -3.30
N ALA A 24 12.51 -7.11 -2.26
CA ALA A 24 13.96 -6.98 -2.16
C ALA A 24 14.66 -8.36 -2.09
N ALA A 25 14.09 -9.32 -1.36
CA ALA A 25 14.63 -10.69 -1.29
C ALA A 25 14.59 -11.43 -2.65
N GLU A 26 13.71 -11.03 -3.56
CA GLU A 26 13.63 -11.57 -4.93
C GLU A 26 14.44 -10.77 -5.97
N GLY A 27 15.22 -9.81 -5.51
CA GLY A 27 16.13 -9.06 -6.36
C GLY A 27 15.50 -7.83 -7.06
N ALA A 28 14.32 -7.38 -6.63
CA ALA A 28 13.72 -6.14 -7.11
C ALA A 28 14.42 -4.91 -6.54
N HIS A 29 14.35 -3.80 -7.25
CA HIS A 29 14.69 -2.50 -6.70
C HIS A 29 13.47 -1.91 -5.99
N VAL A 30 13.55 -1.77 -4.65
CA VAL A 30 12.42 -1.31 -3.84
C VAL A 30 12.66 0.11 -3.33
N VAL A 31 11.77 1.04 -3.71
CA VAL A 31 11.79 2.41 -3.22
C VAL A 31 10.72 2.57 -2.16
N CYS A 32 11.16 2.81 -0.94
CA CYS A 32 10.32 2.86 0.25
C CYS A 32 10.17 4.29 0.77
N CYS A 33 8.98 4.67 1.21
CA CYS A 33 8.83 5.91 1.93
C CYS A 33 8.08 5.79 3.26
N GLY A 34 8.31 6.79 4.09
CA GLY A 34 7.65 7.01 5.37
C GLY A 34 7.98 8.40 5.90
N ARG A 35 7.34 8.81 6.98
CA ARG A 35 7.54 10.14 7.59
C ARG A 35 8.70 10.17 8.59
N ASP A 36 9.03 9.02 9.16
CA ASP A 36 10.04 8.86 10.19
C ASP A 36 11.38 8.46 9.56
N ALA A 37 12.37 9.34 9.63
CA ALA A 37 13.67 9.15 9.02
C ALA A 37 14.49 8.07 9.75
N ASP A 38 14.33 7.93 11.07
CA ASP A 38 15.06 6.93 11.86
C ASP A 38 14.52 5.53 11.53
N ALA A 39 13.19 5.36 11.47
CA ALA A 39 12.56 4.11 11.06
C ALA A 39 12.88 3.72 9.60
N LEU A 40 13.09 4.69 8.71
CA LEU A 40 13.55 4.44 7.34
C LEU A 40 15.01 3.96 7.31
N ALA A 41 15.88 4.52 8.16
CA ALA A 41 17.27 4.09 8.28
C ALA A 41 17.38 2.67 8.88
N GLU A 42 16.53 2.34 9.85
CA GLU A 42 16.40 0.98 10.38
C GLU A 42 15.94 0.01 9.28
N LEU A 43 14.88 0.36 8.53
CA LEU A 43 14.41 -0.45 7.40
C LEU A 43 15.51 -0.70 6.37
N ALA A 44 16.26 0.33 5.99
CA ALA A 44 17.37 0.19 5.03
C ALA A 44 18.43 -0.76 5.56
N THR A 45 18.74 -0.70 6.85
CA THR A 45 19.69 -1.60 7.50
C THR A 45 19.17 -3.04 7.55
N ASP A 46 17.90 -3.22 7.87
CA ASP A 46 17.26 -4.55 7.97
C ASP A 46 17.14 -5.25 6.61
N LEU A 47 17.12 -4.48 5.53
CA LEU A 47 17.02 -5.00 4.17
C LEU A 47 18.37 -5.06 3.46
N ASP A 48 19.44 -4.57 4.09
CA ASP A 48 20.80 -4.64 3.54
C ASP A 48 21.25 -6.10 3.37
N GLY A 49 21.93 -6.37 2.26
CA GLY A 49 22.41 -7.72 1.93
C GLY A 49 21.37 -8.67 1.34
N LEU A 50 20.13 -8.22 1.07
CA LEU A 50 19.19 -8.95 0.22
C LEU A 50 19.64 -8.93 -1.26
N GLU A 51 19.01 -9.74 -2.10
CA GLU A 51 19.40 -9.84 -3.52
C GLU A 51 19.11 -8.57 -4.33
N GLY A 52 18.09 -7.79 -3.91
CA GLY A 52 17.68 -6.53 -4.52
C GLY A 52 18.22 -5.32 -3.77
N ASP A 53 18.05 -4.16 -4.38
CA ASP A 53 18.44 -2.87 -3.81
C ASP A 53 17.27 -2.19 -3.13
N VAL A 54 17.51 -1.52 -2.01
CA VAL A 54 16.49 -0.76 -1.29
C VAL A 54 16.92 0.70 -1.17
N THR A 55 16.04 1.58 -1.66
CA THR A 55 16.18 3.03 -1.49
C THR A 55 15.08 3.52 -0.56
N THR A 56 15.45 4.25 0.48
CA THR A 56 14.49 4.86 1.40
C THR A 56 14.44 6.36 1.20
N HIS A 57 13.23 6.93 1.20
CA HIS A 57 13.00 8.35 1.05
C HIS A 57 11.99 8.85 2.08
N ARG A 58 12.32 9.95 2.79
CA ARG A 58 11.35 10.57 3.68
C ARG A 58 10.30 11.31 2.87
N ALA A 59 9.05 10.86 2.94
CA ALA A 59 7.91 11.48 2.26
C ALA A 59 6.62 11.35 3.07
N ASP A 60 5.79 12.37 3.00
CA ASP A 60 4.42 12.38 3.52
C ASP A 60 3.44 12.28 2.34
N VAL A 61 2.67 11.20 2.27
CA VAL A 61 1.68 11.00 1.17
C VAL A 61 0.58 12.06 1.12
N ARG A 62 0.49 12.92 2.14
CA ARG A 62 -0.40 14.08 2.18
C ARG A 62 0.15 15.30 1.43
N ASP A 63 1.43 15.27 1.04
CA ASP A 63 2.12 16.30 0.26
C ASP A 63 2.43 15.75 -1.12
N GLU A 64 1.85 16.36 -2.15
CA GLU A 64 2.01 15.94 -3.54
C GLU A 64 3.45 16.07 -4.03
N PHE A 65 4.18 17.07 -3.57
CA PHE A 65 5.58 17.30 -3.97
C PHE A 65 6.53 16.23 -3.40
N ASP A 66 6.27 15.78 -2.15
CA ASP A 66 7.01 14.68 -1.55
C ASP A 66 6.80 13.39 -2.36
N VAL A 67 5.56 13.15 -2.81
CA VAL A 67 5.22 11.94 -3.60
C VAL A 67 5.73 12.03 -5.03
N GLU A 68 5.61 13.18 -5.70
CA GLU A 68 6.19 13.43 -7.02
C GLU A 68 7.70 13.12 -7.00
N PHE A 69 8.43 13.68 -6.02
CA PHE A 69 9.87 13.44 -5.89
C PHE A 69 10.22 11.97 -5.61
N LEU A 70 9.38 11.27 -4.84
CA LEU A 70 9.52 9.83 -4.60
C LEU A 70 9.43 9.04 -5.90
N MET A 71 8.40 9.30 -6.73
CA MET A 71 8.19 8.62 -8.02
C MET A 71 9.30 8.95 -9.03
N GLU A 72 9.69 10.22 -9.11
CA GLU A 72 10.83 10.65 -9.93
C GLU A 72 12.14 9.95 -9.52
N THR A 73 12.36 9.79 -8.21
CA THR A 73 13.52 9.08 -7.68
C THR A 73 13.48 7.60 -8.08
N ALA A 74 12.32 6.94 -7.96
CA ALA A 74 12.16 5.55 -8.36
C ALA A 74 12.45 5.36 -9.87
N ALA A 75 11.86 6.20 -10.72
CA ALA A 75 12.06 6.12 -12.16
C ALA A 75 13.51 6.38 -12.61
N ARG A 76 14.27 7.19 -11.88
CA ARG A 76 15.70 7.45 -12.19
C ARG A 76 16.61 6.24 -11.98
N ILE A 77 16.18 5.26 -11.19
CA ILE A 77 17.01 4.13 -10.81
C ILE A 77 17.01 3.06 -11.90
N THR A 78 15.83 2.67 -12.38
CA THR A 78 15.67 1.58 -13.36
C THR A 78 14.98 2.02 -14.65
N GLY A 79 14.46 3.24 -14.71
CA GLY A 79 13.76 3.82 -15.87
C GLY A 79 12.26 3.94 -15.66
N ASP A 80 11.55 2.84 -15.36
CA ASP A 80 10.11 2.83 -15.17
C ASP A 80 9.74 2.14 -13.84
N ILE A 81 8.52 2.40 -13.35
CA ILE A 81 7.98 1.78 -12.14
C ILE A 81 7.04 0.63 -12.54
N ASP A 82 7.35 -0.59 -12.11
CA ASP A 82 6.57 -1.79 -12.44
C ASP A 82 5.44 -2.05 -11.43
N LEU A 83 5.62 -1.63 -10.18
CA LEU A 83 4.64 -1.85 -9.13
C LEU A 83 4.57 -0.66 -8.17
N VAL A 84 3.36 -0.20 -7.91
CA VAL A 84 3.08 0.77 -6.85
C VAL A 84 2.19 0.12 -5.79
N VAL A 85 2.63 0.15 -4.54
CA VAL A 85 1.83 -0.28 -3.39
C VAL A 85 1.50 0.96 -2.55
N ALA A 86 0.29 1.50 -2.76
CA ALA A 86 -0.23 2.66 -2.05
C ALA A 86 -0.72 2.23 -0.66
N ASN A 87 0.25 1.91 0.24
CA ASN A 87 0.00 1.25 1.51
C ASN A 87 -0.09 2.22 2.71
N ALA A 88 0.47 3.42 2.61
CA ALA A 88 0.48 4.36 3.73
C ALA A 88 -0.92 4.56 4.32
N GLY A 89 -1.03 4.46 5.64
CA GLY A 89 -2.30 4.63 6.34
C GLY A 89 -2.11 4.90 7.83
N VAL A 90 -3.14 5.51 8.41
CA VAL A 90 -3.24 5.78 9.84
C VAL A 90 -4.57 5.30 10.40
N TYR A 91 -4.60 5.01 11.70
CA TYR A 91 -5.81 4.79 12.47
C TYR A 91 -5.67 5.48 13.83
N HIS A 92 -6.61 6.36 14.16
CA HIS A 92 -6.67 7.07 15.41
C HIS A 92 -7.79 6.50 16.27
N GLY A 93 -7.45 5.59 17.17
CA GLY A 93 -8.40 4.95 18.08
C GLY A 93 -8.15 3.45 18.24
N ASP A 94 -9.07 2.81 18.93
CA ASP A 94 -9.03 1.36 19.18
C ASP A 94 -10.01 0.63 18.25
N PRO A 95 -9.57 -0.39 17.50
CA PRO A 95 -10.43 -1.17 16.62
C PRO A 95 -11.65 -1.75 17.34
N GLY A 96 -12.85 -1.43 16.84
CA GLY A 96 -14.12 -1.86 17.45
C GLY A 96 -14.61 -1.01 18.63
N HIS A 97 -13.83 0.01 19.06
CA HIS A 97 -14.14 0.85 20.22
C HIS A 97 -14.11 2.35 19.92
N THR A 98 -14.09 2.75 18.66
CA THR A 98 -14.09 4.15 18.23
C THR A 98 -15.43 4.48 17.56
N PRO A 99 -16.46 4.94 18.32
CA PRO A 99 -17.75 5.32 17.74
C PRO A 99 -17.60 6.53 16.83
N LEU A 100 -18.20 6.50 15.66
CA LEU A 100 -18.12 7.59 14.68
C LEU A 100 -18.55 8.95 15.24
N ALA A 101 -19.59 8.97 16.07
CA ALA A 101 -20.12 10.21 16.64
C ALA A 101 -19.23 10.83 17.73
N GLU A 102 -18.25 10.10 18.25
CA GLU A 102 -17.35 10.55 19.31
C GLU A 102 -15.95 10.91 18.78
N GLU A 103 -15.72 10.68 17.49
CA GLU A 103 -14.44 10.93 16.87
C GLU A 103 -14.15 12.43 16.68
N SER A 104 -12.91 12.85 16.89
CA SER A 104 -12.53 14.25 16.72
C SER A 104 -12.44 14.65 15.24
N TYR A 105 -12.70 15.92 14.93
CA TYR A 105 -12.50 16.45 13.57
C TYR A 105 -11.06 16.27 13.08
N ALA A 106 -10.08 16.37 13.98
CA ALA A 106 -8.67 16.15 13.62
C ALA A 106 -8.39 14.72 13.18
N ALA A 107 -8.97 13.70 13.86
CA ALA A 107 -8.86 12.30 13.46
C ALA A 107 -9.59 12.07 12.13
N PHE A 108 -10.79 12.62 11.96
CA PHE A 108 -11.54 12.59 10.71
C PHE A 108 -10.69 13.11 9.54
N ASP A 109 -10.15 14.32 9.68
CA ASP A 109 -9.35 14.95 8.64
C ASP A 109 -8.08 14.14 8.31
N ASP A 110 -7.37 13.64 9.33
CA ASP A 110 -6.13 12.90 9.10
C ASP A 110 -6.37 11.52 8.48
N HIS A 111 -7.46 10.83 8.86
CA HIS A 111 -7.87 9.59 8.18
C HIS A 111 -8.12 9.82 6.69
N LEU A 112 -8.92 10.84 6.32
CA LEU A 112 -9.21 11.12 4.92
C LEU A 112 -7.98 11.63 4.15
N ARG A 113 -7.18 12.48 4.77
CA ARG A 113 -5.96 13.03 4.13
C ARG A 113 -4.91 11.96 3.90
N THR A 114 -4.74 11.02 4.83
CA THR A 114 -3.72 9.97 4.71
C THR A 114 -4.25 8.78 3.91
N ASN A 115 -5.37 8.17 4.34
CA ASN A 115 -5.82 6.89 3.81
C ASN A 115 -6.56 6.99 2.47
N ALA A 116 -7.14 8.16 2.14
CA ALA A 116 -7.86 8.38 0.88
C ALA A 116 -7.06 9.32 -0.05
N ARG A 117 -6.82 10.59 0.35
CA ARG A 117 -6.05 11.53 -0.48
C ARG A 117 -4.63 11.02 -0.72
N GLY A 118 -4.00 10.38 0.26
CA GLY A 118 -2.66 9.79 0.10
C GLY A 118 -2.64 8.68 -0.97
N VAL A 119 -3.68 7.85 -1.07
CA VAL A 119 -3.84 6.89 -2.17
C VAL A 119 -3.99 7.62 -3.50
N PHE A 120 -4.89 8.61 -3.57
CA PHE A 120 -5.08 9.42 -4.78
C PHE A 120 -3.75 10.05 -5.25
N THR A 121 -3.03 10.74 -4.35
CA THR A 121 -1.75 11.38 -4.65
C THR A 121 -0.72 10.34 -5.13
N THR A 122 -0.61 9.19 -4.43
CA THR A 122 0.33 8.12 -4.82
C THR A 122 0.06 7.62 -6.23
N VAL A 123 -1.19 7.43 -6.61
CA VAL A 123 -1.55 6.98 -7.96
C VAL A 123 -1.26 8.06 -8.99
N VAL A 124 -1.73 9.28 -8.78
CA VAL A 124 -1.59 10.38 -9.76
C VAL A 124 -0.13 10.70 -10.05
N GLU A 125 0.70 10.83 -9.01
CA GLU A 125 2.13 11.14 -9.18
C GLU A 125 2.95 9.96 -9.75
N ALA A 126 2.43 8.72 -9.67
CA ALA A 126 3.07 7.58 -10.29
C ALA A 126 2.83 7.50 -11.81
N LEU A 127 1.67 7.97 -12.32
CA LEU A 127 1.25 7.79 -13.71
C LEU A 127 2.30 8.14 -14.76
N PRO A 128 3.07 9.26 -14.65
CA PRO A 128 4.07 9.62 -15.65
C PRO A 128 5.25 8.65 -15.74
N TYR A 129 5.42 7.78 -14.75
CA TYR A 129 6.60 6.93 -14.55
C TYR A 129 6.29 5.44 -14.61
N LEU A 130 5.04 5.06 -14.86
CA LEU A 130 4.64 3.65 -14.89
C LEU A 130 5.15 2.94 -16.15
N ALA A 131 5.69 1.74 -15.97
CA ALA A 131 5.95 0.82 -17.06
C ALA A 131 4.64 0.41 -17.77
N PRO A 132 4.64 0.03 -19.05
CA PRO A 132 3.42 -0.33 -19.77
C PRO A 132 2.58 -1.43 -19.09
N GLU A 133 3.23 -2.38 -18.40
CA GLU A 133 2.58 -3.49 -17.71
C GLU A 133 2.50 -3.27 -16.18
N ALA A 134 2.74 -2.04 -15.73
CA ALA A 134 2.75 -1.70 -14.30
C ALA A 134 1.41 -2.00 -13.63
N ARG A 135 1.47 -2.33 -12.35
CA ARG A 135 0.30 -2.58 -11.51
C ARG A 135 0.28 -1.67 -10.30
N ILE A 136 -0.92 -1.37 -9.83
CA ILE A 136 -1.13 -0.55 -8.64
C ILE A 136 -1.96 -1.34 -7.63
N LEU A 137 -1.44 -1.50 -6.42
CA LEU A 137 -2.10 -2.25 -5.34
C LEU A 137 -2.43 -1.31 -4.18
N VAL A 138 -3.67 -1.39 -3.72
CA VAL A 138 -4.17 -0.61 -2.58
C VAL A 138 -4.60 -1.57 -1.47
N PRO A 139 -3.86 -1.68 -0.37
CA PRO A 139 -4.25 -2.49 0.76
C PRO A 139 -5.53 -1.94 1.42
N SER A 140 -6.49 -2.81 1.65
CA SER A 140 -7.72 -2.49 2.36
C SER A 140 -8.14 -3.65 3.28
N GLY A 141 -9.37 -3.65 3.75
CA GLY A 141 -9.93 -4.70 4.59
C GLY A 141 -11.44 -4.69 4.57
N SER A 142 -12.06 -5.75 5.09
CA SER A 142 -13.52 -5.89 5.13
C SER A 142 -14.23 -4.73 5.84
N VAL A 143 -13.54 -4.00 6.70
CA VAL A 143 -14.05 -2.80 7.40
C VAL A 143 -14.54 -1.72 6.43
N ALA A 144 -13.96 -1.64 5.24
CA ALA A 144 -14.37 -0.70 4.19
C ALA A 144 -15.77 -1.01 3.62
N ARG A 145 -16.23 -2.25 3.71
CA ARG A 145 -17.44 -2.79 3.07
C ARG A 145 -18.51 -3.24 4.06
N GLU A 146 -18.12 -3.69 5.25
CA GLU A 146 -19.04 -4.29 6.24
C GLU A 146 -19.63 -3.29 7.22
N PHE A 147 -19.12 -2.06 7.29
CA PHE A 147 -19.62 -0.98 8.17
C PHE A 147 -19.84 -1.41 9.63
N LYS A 148 -18.88 -2.12 10.18
CA LYS A 148 -18.93 -2.55 11.59
C LYS A 148 -18.88 -1.35 12.53
N PRO A 149 -19.65 -1.34 13.64
CA PRO A 149 -19.55 -0.26 14.63
C PRO A 149 -18.16 -0.23 15.29
N GLY A 150 -17.74 0.97 15.72
CA GLY A 150 -16.50 1.16 16.46
C GLY A 150 -15.23 1.29 15.63
N TYR A 151 -15.34 1.51 14.32
CA TYR A 151 -14.20 1.80 13.43
C TYR A 151 -14.15 3.25 12.94
N GLY A 152 -15.09 4.10 13.38
CA GLY A 152 -15.10 5.53 13.11
C GLY A 152 -14.89 5.92 11.66
N THR A 153 -14.18 7.01 11.45
CA THR A 153 -13.81 7.51 10.10
C THR A 153 -12.71 6.70 9.44
N TYR A 154 -12.01 5.83 10.15
CA TYR A 154 -11.09 4.88 9.52
C TYR A 154 -11.82 4.00 8.48
N ALA A 155 -12.98 3.40 8.85
CA ALA A 155 -13.78 2.62 7.91
C ALA A 155 -14.20 3.45 6.69
N ILE A 156 -14.63 4.71 6.90
CA ILE A 156 -15.01 5.65 5.83
C ILE A 156 -13.81 5.94 4.93
N SER A 157 -12.64 6.20 5.50
CA SER A 157 -11.43 6.47 4.72
C SER A 157 -11.00 5.28 3.86
N LYS A 158 -11.13 4.05 4.38
CA LYS A 158 -10.85 2.83 3.61
C LYS A 158 -11.90 2.59 2.53
N SER A 159 -13.19 2.85 2.78
CA SER A 159 -14.25 2.83 1.75
C SER A 159 -13.98 3.86 0.66
N THR A 160 -13.50 5.06 1.02
CA THR A 160 -13.14 6.10 0.05
C THR A 160 -11.94 5.67 -0.79
N ALA A 161 -10.93 5.02 -0.18
CA ALA A 161 -9.79 4.47 -0.92
C ALA A 161 -10.23 3.39 -1.94
N GLU A 162 -11.16 2.50 -1.57
CA GLU A 162 -11.72 1.51 -2.51
C GLU A 162 -12.52 2.18 -3.63
N ALA A 163 -13.28 3.24 -3.33
CA ALA A 163 -13.99 4.02 -4.36
C ALA A 163 -13.02 4.69 -5.36
N LEU A 164 -11.87 5.18 -4.89
CA LEU A 164 -10.81 5.70 -5.76
C LEU A 164 -10.24 4.60 -6.68
N VAL A 165 -10.02 3.39 -6.15
CA VAL A 165 -9.58 2.25 -6.98
C VAL A 165 -10.57 1.97 -8.09
N HIS A 166 -11.88 1.93 -7.80
CA HIS A 166 -12.90 1.72 -8.83
C HIS A 166 -12.94 2.85 -9.87
N GLY A 167 -12.74 4.11 -9.45
CA GLY A 167 -12.66 5.26 -10.36
C GLY A 167 -11.47 5.15 -11.30
N PHE A 168 -10.27 4.92 -10.75
CA PHE A 168 -9.04 4.75 -11.54
C PHE A 168 -9.10 3.53 -12.47
N ALA A 169 -9.64 2.40 -11.99
CA ALA A 169 -9.78 1.18 -12.80
C ALA A 169 -10.69 1.38 -14.03
N ALA A 170 -11.62 2.33 -13.98
CA ALA A 170 -12.48 2.67 -15.10
C ALA A 170 -11.80 3.59 -16.12
N GLU A 171 -10.74 4.29 -15.75
CA GLU A 171 -10.12 5.36 -16.56
C GLU A 171 -8.69 5.04 -17.00
N LEU A 172 -7.97 4.18 -16.27
CA LEU A 172 -6.56 3.86 -16.54
C LEU A 172 -6.41 2.57 -17.35
N ASP A 173 -5.40 2.54 -18.21
CA ASP A 173 -4.97 1.31 -18.89
C ASP A 173 -4.20 0.35 -17.95
N HIS A 174 -3.63 0.87 -16.85
CA HIS A 174 -2.88 0.09 -15.88
C HIS A 174 -3.82 -0.58 -14.86
N PRO A 175 -3.69 -1.90 -14.63
CA PRO A 175 -4.49 -2.59 -13.62
C PRO A 175 -4.25 -2.03 -12.22
N ILE A 176 -5.31 -1.59 -11.57
CA ILE A 176 -5.33 -1.16 -10.17
C ILE A 176 -6.35 -1.97 -9.39
N GLY A 177 -5.95 -2.52 -8.24
CA GLY A 177 -6.84 -3.37 -7.45
C GLY A 177 -6.65 -3.24 -5.95
N ILE A 178 -7.62 -3.77 -5.24
CA ILE A 178 -7.69 -3.80 -3.79
C ILE A 178 -7.12 -5.14 -3.31
N VAL A 179 -6.15 -5.10 -2.38
CA VAL A 179 -5.65 -6.29 -1.72
C VAL A 179 -6.18 -6.32 -0.28
N ASP A 180 -6.98 -7.34 0.05
CA ASP A 180 -7.53 -7.54 1.39
C ASP A 180 -6.86 -8.74 2.09
N PRO A 181 -5.77 -8.52 2.85
CA PRO A 181 -5.06 -9.58 3.55
C PRO A 181 -5.76 -10.05 4.83
N GLY A 182 -6.99 -9.59 5.08
CA GLY A 182 -7.70 -9.77 6.33
C GLY A 182 -7.10 -8.95 7.48
N VAL A 183 -7.31 -9.38 8.71
CA VAL A 183 -6.72 -8.71 9.89
C VAL A 183 -5.25 -9.11 10.00
N VAL A 184 -4.37 -8.11 9.91
CA VAL A 184 -2.91 -8.26 10.00
C VAL A 184 -2.43 -7.54 11.25
N GLU A 185 -1.55 -8.17 12.02
CA GLU A 185 -0.96 -7.59 13.22
C GLU A 185 -0.02 -6.45 12.83
N THR A 186 -0.45 -5.25 13.13
CA THR A 186 0.27 -4.01 12.89
C THR A 186 0.00 -3.06 14.06
N ASP A 187 0.71 -1.95 14.13
CA ASP A 187 0.41 -0.91 15.13
C ASP A 187 -1.01 -0.34 14.98
N LEU A 188 -1.66 -0.54 13.83
CA LEU A 188 -3.04 -0.09 13.60
C LEU A 188 -4.08 -1.05 14.20
N THR A 189 -3.77 -2.33 14.29
CA THR A 189 -4.72 -3.38 14.66
C THR A 189 -4.38 -4.07 15.98
N GLY A 190 -3.10 -4.12 16.34
CA GLY A 190 -2.58 -4.79 17.54
C GLY A 190 -2.79 -6.31 17.57
N THR A 191 -3.40 -6.90 16.54
CA THR A 191 -3.69 -8.33 16.45
C THR A 191 -3.87 -8.76 15.01
N GLY A 192 -3.77 -10.04 14.74
CA GLY A 192 -4.01 -10.61 13.41
C GLY A 192 -2.94 -11.58 12.94
N ARG A 193 -2.75 -11.67 11.63
CA ARG A 193 -1.68 -12.46 11.01
C ARG A 193 -0.38 -11.67 11.03
N ASP A 194 0.73 -12.39 11.09
CA ASP A 194 2.02 -11.75 10.86
C ASP A 194 2.05 -11.08 9.46
N PRO A 195 2.53 -9.84 9.34
CA PRO A 195 2.74 -9.19 8.04
C PRO A 195 3.54 -10.05 7.04
N ALA A 196 4.50 -10.83 7.51
CA ALA A 196 5.28 -11.74 6.67
C ALA A 196 4.45 -12.88 6.06
N ASP A 197 3.37 -13.32 6.73
CA ASP A 197 2.48 -14.37 6.23
C ASP A 197 1.58 -13.89 5.08
N VAL A 198 1.38 -12.58 4.97
CA VAL A 198 0.49 -11.99 3.95
C VAL A 198 1.27 -11.31 2.81
N ALA A 199 2.54 -10.99 3.00
CA ALA A 199 3.37 -10.38 1.95
C ALA A 199 3.46 -11.24 0.66
N PRO A 200 3.50 -12.59 0.71
CA PRO A 200 3.44 -13.43 -0.49
C PRO A 200 2.16 -13.26 -1.32
N MET A 201 1.06 -12.84 -0.70
CA MET A 201 -0.17 -12.50 -1.42
C MET A 201 0.03 -11.28 -2.32
N PHE A 202 0.67 -10.22 -1.81
CA PHE A 202 1.00 -9.02 -2.61
C PHE A 202 1.91 -9.36 -3.78
N ARG A 203 2.90 -10.22 -3.55
CA ARG A 203 3.76 -10.71 -4.62
C ARG A 203 2.96 -11.45 -5.70
N TRP A 204 2.09 -12.38 -5.31
CA TRP A 204 1.25 -13.11 -6.25
C TRP A 204 0.32 -12.16 -7.03
N VAL A 205 -0.31 -11.20 -6.35
CA VAL A 205 -1.18 -10.20 -7.02
C VAL A 205 -0.39 -9.35 -8.01
N ALA A 206 0.85 -8.99 -7.66
CA ALA A 206 1.71 -8.19 -8.53
C ALA A 206 2.17 -8.94 -9.78
N LEU A 207 2.43 -10.24 -9.70
CA LEU A 207 3.14 -10.98 -10.74
C LEU A 207 2.31 -12.02 -11.47
N GLU A 208 1.33 -12.61 -10.80
CA GLU A 208 0.65 -13.82 -11.28
C GLU A 208 -0.86 -13.67 -11.43
N CYS A 209 -1.50 -12.76 -10.67
CA CYS A 209 -2.94 -12.50 -10.77
C CYS A 209 -3.30 -12.00 -12.18
N PRO A 210 -4.28 -12.57 -12.88
CA PRO A 210 -4.73 -12.04 -14.16
C PRO A 210 -5.17 -10.56 -14.03
N PRO A 211 -4.81 -9.69 -15.00
CA PRO A 211 -5.19 -8.27 -14.94
C PRO A 211 -6.69 -8.04 -14.78
N GLU A 212 -7.53 -8.86 -15.44
CA GLU A 212 -8.98 -8.81 -15.33
C GLU A 212 -9.53 -9.18 -13.95
N ASP A 213 -8.80 -10.02 -13.20
CA ASP A 213 -9.16 -10.41 -11.83
C ASP A 213 -8.64 -9.39 -10.79
N LEU A 214 -7.74 -8.49 -11.21
CA LEU A 214 -7.20 -7.42 -10.37
C LEU A 214 -7.93 -6.10 -10.60
N ASN A 215 -8.14 -5.69 -11.87
CA ASN A 215 -8.56 -4.33 -12.19
C ASN A 215 -9.96 -3.99 -11.62
N GLY A 216 -9.98 -3.08 -10.64
CA GLY A 216 -11.19 -2.69 -9.93
C GLY A 216 -11.75 -3.77 -8.99
N GLN A 217 -11.03 -4.86 -8.75
CA GLN A 217 -11.51 -5.99 -7.95
C GLN A 217 -10.88 -6.00 -6.56
N VAL A 218 -11.50 -6.77 -5.67
CA VAL A 218 -10.98 -7.09 -4.34
C VAL A 218 -10.36 -8.49 -4.38
N VAL A 219 -9.06 -8.54 -4.32
CA VAL A 219 -8.34 -9.80 -4.12
C VAL A 219 -8.20 -10.03 -2.62
N ASP A 220 -8.92 -11.01 -2.09
CA ASP A 220 -8.86 -11.41 -0.69
C ASP A 220 -8.05 -12.69 -0.48
N LEU A 221 -7.90 -13.11 0.79
CA LEU A 221 -7.22 -14.34 1.15
C LEU A 221 -7.86 -15.60 0.55
N THR A 222 -9.17 -15.56 0.25
CA THR A 222 -9.88 -16.70 -0.32
C THR A 222 -9.49 -16.86 -1.77
N VAL A 223 -9.53 -15.78 -2.54
CA VAL A 223 -9.09 -15.73 -3.95
C VAL A 223 -7.64 -16.18 -4.06
N TRP A 224 -6.74 -15.57 -3.27
CA TRP A 224 -5.33 -15.95 -3.28
C TRP A 224 -5.09 -17.43 -2.97
N LYS A 225 -5.68 -17.95 -1.89
CA LYS A 225 -5.52 -19.37 -1.50
C LYS A 225 -6.12 -20.36 -2.49
N GLN A 226 -7.14 -19.96 -3.23
CA GLN A 226 -7.71 -20.82 -4.28
C GLN A 226 -6.81 -20.86 -5.50
N ALA A 227 -6.19 -19.74 -5.88
CA ALA A 227 -5.32 -19.64 -7.04
C ALA A 227 -3.92 -20.27 -6.83
N THR A 228 -3.46 -20.39 -5.56
CA THR A 228 -2.11 -20.88 -5.22
C THR A 228 -2.08 -22.28 -4.62
N ARG A 229 -3.20 -23.03 -4.71
CA ARG A 229 -3.31 -24.46 -4.29
C ARG A 229 -2.90 -25.40 -5.45
#